data_85ae4975520d863327f29796ee508fe4
#
_entry.id   85ae4975520d863327f29796ee508fe4
#
_cell.length_a   1.000
_cell.length_b   1.000
_cell.length_c   1.000
_cell.angle_alpha   90.00
_cell.angle_beta   90.00
_cell.angle_gamma   90.00
#
_symmetry.space_group_name_H-M   'P 1'
#
loop_
_entity.id
_entity.type
_entity.pdbx_description
1 polymer ?
#
loop_
_entity_poly.entity_id
_entity_poly.type
_entity_poly.pdbx_seq_one_letter_code
_entity_poly.pdbx_strand_id
1 'polypeptide(L)'
;LSFGEGIGVRLMKNKFYTYIQNLQDQIVAGLEAIDGQAKFKEDLWDRPEGGGGRTRVIENGAVFEKGGVNISAVHGKLPDSMQKLFNVGEADFFACGLSLVLHPKNPMVPTVHANWRYFEMYDDNGNVIQQWFGGGQDLTPYYLFEEDAVHFHQTCKTACDKHNPEFYPKYKKQCDAYFWNAHRNEARGIGGLFFDYCKASETMNMEDWYNFVTEVGNSFLQAYVPIVERRKNLPYNQEQRTWQEIRRGRYVEFNLVHDKGTLFGLKTNGR
;
A
#
# COMPACT_ATOMS: atom_id res chain seq x y z
N LEU A 1 -17.94 -24.85 15.58
CA LEU A 1 -17.13 -24.81 16.80
C LEU A 1 -16.72 -23.34 17.05
N SER A 2 -17.34 -22.72 18.09
CA SER A 2 -17.10 -21.33 18.46
C SER A 2 -15.75 -21.26 19.19
N PHE A 3 -14.75 -20.74 18.54
CA PHE A 3 -13.53 -20.29 19.20
C PHE A 3 -13.82 -18.96 19.90
N GLY A 4 -13.52 -18.89 21.21
CA GLY A 4 -13.72 -17.71 22.05
C GLY A 4 -12.76 -16.58 21.75
N GLU A 5 -12.86 -15.98 20.56
CA GLU A 5 -12.20 -14.71 20.28
C GLU A 5 -12.92 -13.62 21.09
N GLY A 6 -12.15 -12.79 21.82
CA GLY A 6 -12.72 -11.64 22.50
C GLY A 6 -13.46 -10.75 21.49
N ILE A 7 -14.69 -10.36 21.84
CA ILE A 7 -15.61 -9.61 20.97
C ILE A 7 -14.92 -8.41 20.28
N GLY A 8 -13.96 -7.74 20.95
CA GLY A 8 -13.24 -6.59 20.41
C GLY A 8 -12.25 -6.90 19.26
N VAL A 9 -11.67 -8.09 19.23
CA VAL A 9 -10.67 -8.49 18.23
C VAL A 9 -11.34 -8.93 16.92
N ARG A 10 -12.42 -9.69 16.98
CA ARG A 10 -13.27 -9.98 15.80
C ARG A 10 -13.75 -8.71 15.11
N LEU A 11 -14.01 -7.67 15.92
CA LEU A 11 -14.44 -6.37 15.42
C LEU A 11 -13.35 -5.67 14.59
N MET A 12 -12.06 -5.68 15.01
CA MET A 12 -11.02 -4.91 14.32
C MET A 12 -10.68 -5.48 12.94
N LYS A 13 -10.41 -6.77 12.83
CA LYS A 13 -10.11 -7.38 11.53
C LYS A 13 -11.25 -7.25 10.53
N ASN A 14 -12.50 -7.48 10.97
CA ASN A 14 -13.68 -7.33 10.10
C ASN A 14 -13.91 -5.87 9.72
N LYS A 15 -13.72 -4.94 10.67
CA LYS A 15 -13.84 -3.50 10.46
C LYS A 15 -12.83 -3.01 9.43
N PHE A 16 -11.57 -3.43 9.56
CA PHE A 16 -10.54 -3.03 8.61
C PHE A 16 -10.70 -3.71 7.25
N TYR A 17 -11.09 -4.98 7.20
CA TYR A 17 -11.37 -5.66 5.93
C TYR A 17 -12.53 -4.99 5.17
N THR A 18 -13.62 -4.65 5.83
CA THR A 18 -14.72 -3.89 5.23
C THR A 18 -14.26 -2.52 4.74
N TYR A 19 -13.42 -1.83 5.51
CA TYR A 19 -12.87 -0.55 5.12
C TYR A 19 -12.05 -0.65 3.82
N ILE A 20 -11.12 -1.59 3.71
CA ILE A 20 -10.28 -1.71 2.51
C ILE A 20 -11.06 -2.14 1.28
N GLN A 21 -12.17 -2.90 1.43
CA GLN A 21 -13.09 -3.20 0.32
C GLN A 21 -13.75 -1.92 -0.22
N ASN A 22 -14.28 -1.09 0.67
CA ASN A 22 -14.88 0.18 0.31
C ASN A 22 -13.84 1.16 -0.29
N LEU A 23 -12.63 1.19 0.28
CA LEU A 23 -11.54 2.02 -0.22
C LEU A 23 -11.11 1.59 -1.63
N GLN A 24 -11.03 0.28 -1.91
CA GLN A 24 -10.75 -0.22 -3.26
C GLN A 24 -11.82 0.25 -4.26
N ASP A 25 -13.10 0.14 -3.89
CA ASP A 25 -14.21 0.57 -4.76
C ASP A 25 -14.13 2.07 -5.07
N GLN A 26 -13.84 2.90 -4.07
CA GLN A 26 -13.67 4.35 -4.23
C GLN A 26 -12.44 4.69 -5.10
N ILE A 27 -11.30 4.05 -4.85
CA ILE A 27 -10.07 4.29 -5.62
C ILE A 27 -10.28 3.89 -7.08
N VAL A 28 -10.83 2.71 -7.33
CA VAL A 28 -11.12 2.21 -8.69
C VAL A 28 -12.04 3.17 -9.43
N ALA A 29 -13.14 3.58 -8.80
CA ALA A 29 -14.08 4.54 -9.41
C ALA A 29 -13.42 5.89 -9.74
N GLY A 30 -12.60 6.43 -8.84
CA GLY A 30 -11.86 7.68 -9.07
C GLY A 30 -10.82 7.58 -10.19
N LEU A 31 -10.10 6.45 -10.27
CA LEU A 31 -9.11 6.21 -11.31
C LEU A 31 -9.75 5.96 -12.68
N GLU A 32 -10.87 5.25 -12.75
CA GLU A 32 -11.63 5.09 -13.98
C GLU A 32 -12.23 6.39 -14.48
N ALA A 33 -12.68 7.25 -13.58
CA ALA A 33 -13.21 8.57 -13.94
C ALA A 33 -12.12 9.45 -14.59
N ILE A 34 -10.89 9.42 -14.04
CA ILE A 34 -9.80 10.23 -14.58
C ILE A 34 -9.18 9.63 -15.85
N ASP A 35 -9.20 8.31 -16.01
CA ASP A 35 -8.76 7.62 -17.23
C ASP A 35 -9.74 7.88 -18.40
N GLY A 36 -11.03 7.78 -18.14
CA GLY A 36 -12.11 8.06 -19.09
C GLY A 36 -12.31 7.02 -20.19
N GLN A 37 -11.41 6.04 -20.34
CA GLN A 37 -11.44 5.03 -21.39
C GLN A 37 -11.45 3.61 -20.85
N ALA A 38 -10.42 3.23 -20.08
CA ALA A 38 -10.29 1.87 -19.58
C ALA A 38 -11.09 1.64 -18.29
N LYS A 39 -11.41 0.37 -18.05
CA LYS A 39 -12.04 -0.11 -16.82
C LYS A 39 -11.17 -1.15 -16.16
N PHE A 40 -11.24 -1.20 -14.84
CA PHE A 40 -10.58 -2.25 -14.08
C PHE A 40 -11.29 -3.59 -14.29
N LYS A 41 -10.50 -4.61 -14.62
CA LYS A 41 -10.97 -6.00 -14.65
C LYS A 41 -10.78 -6.61 -13.28
N GLU A 42 -11.84 -7.21 -12.75
CA GLU A 42 -11.85 -7.87 -11.46
C GLU A 42 -11.53 -9.36 -11.61
N ASP A 43 -10.69 -9.88 -10.70
CA ASP A 43 -10.41 -11.30 -10.53
C ASP A 43 -10.53 -11.65 -9.03
N LEU A 44 -11.44 -12.55 -8.70
CA LEU A 44 -11.61 -13.10 -7.37
C LEU A 44 -10.83 -14.40 -7.27
N TRP A 45 -10.08 -14.56 -6.21
CA TRP A 45 -9.27 -15.76 -6.02
C TRP A 45 -9.32 -16.25 -4.58
N ASP A 46 -9.23 -17.56 -4.43
CA ASP A 46 -9.12 -18.24 -3.14
C ASP A 46 -7.71 -18.81 -2.97
N ARG A 47 -7.26 -18.86 -1.71
CA ARG A 47 -5.99 -19.44 -1.33
C ARG A 47 -6.25 -20.79 -0.67
N PRO A 48 -5.63 -21.90 -1.14
CA PRO A 48 -5.85 -23.25 -0.58
C PRO A 48 -5.58 -23.34 0.92
N GLU A 49 -4.59 -22.60 1.43
CA GLU A 49 -4.20 -22.58 2.83
C GLU A 49 -5.11 -21.70 3.71
N GLY A 50 -6.01 -20.94 3.10
CA GLY A 50 -7.02 -20.14 3.77
C GLY A 50 -7.03 -18.67 3.36
N GLY A 51 -8.23 -18.16 3.11
CA GLY A 51 -8.49 -16.80 2.64
C GLY A 51 -8.44 -16.65 1.14
N GLY A 52 -8.29 -15.43 0.66
CA GLY A 52 -8.34 -15.09 -0.77
C GLY A 52 -8.16 -13.60 -1.01
N GLY A 53 -8.61 -13.13 -2.15
CA GLY A 53 -8.49 -11.73 -2.50
C GLY A 53 -9.38 -11.30 -3.66
N ARG A 54 -9.35 -9.98 -3.89
CA ARG A 54 -10.01 -9.28 -4.99
C ARG A 54 -8.99 -8.42 -5.71
N THR A 55 -8.48 -8.91 -6.83
CA THR A 55 -7.55 -8.20 -7.68
C THR A 55 -8.31 -7.39 -8.72
N ARG A 56 -7.94 -6.13 -8.91
CA ARG A 56 -8.47 -5.28 -9.97
C ARG A 56 -7.32 -4.68 -10.75
N VAL A 57 -7.31 -4.91 -12.07
CA VAL A 57 -6.22 -4.50 -12.98
C VAL A 57 -6.78 -3.64 -14.10
N ILE A 58 -6.15 -2.48 -14.32
CA ILE A 58 -6.38 -1.62 -15.48
C ILE A 58 -5.20 -1.75 -16.45
N GLU A 59 -5.49 -1.84 -17.74
CA GLU A 59 -4.50 -1.94 -18.80
C GLU A 59 -4.92 -1.12 -20.02
N ASN A 60 -3.95 -0.55 -20.72
CA ASN A 60 -4.13 0.15 -21.99
C ASN A 60 -5.13 1.30 -21.94
N GLY A 61 -5.21 2.00 -20.79
CA GLY A 61 -6.05 3.18 -20.63
C GLY A 61 -5.55 4.39 -21.37
N ALA A 62 -6.35 5.45 -21.36
CA ALA A 62 -5.92 6.74 -21.88
C ALA A 62 -4.82 7.38 -21.00
N VAL A 63 -4.94 7.22 -19.68
CA VAL A 63 -4.01 7.75 -18.67
C VAL A 63 -3.13 6.66 -18.10
N PHE A 64 -3.70 5.52 -17.70
CA PHE A 64 -2.98 4.42 -17.06
C PHE A 64 -2.66 3.32 -18.07
N GLU A 65 -1.35 3.16 -18.33
CA GLU A 65 -0.87 2.09 -19.20
C GLU A 65 -1.07 0.73 -18.54
N LYS A 66 -0.76 0.64 -17.23
CA LYS A 66 -0.98 -0.54 -16.41
C LYS A 66 -1.09 -0.15 -14.95
N GLY A 67 -1.94 -0.83 -14.21
CA GLY A 67 -2.05 -0.65 -12.77
C GLY A 67 -2.86 -1.75 -12.11
N GLY A 68 -2.65 -1.92 -10.82
CA GLY A 68 -3.41 -2.84 -10.00
C GLY A 68 -3.84 -2.18 -8.70
N VAL A 69 -5.05 -2.48 -8.27
CA VAL A 69 -5.59 -2.15 -6.95
C VAL A 69 -6.12 -3.45 -6.35
N ASN A 70 -5.38 -4.02 -5.41
CA ASN A 70 -5.56 -5.40 -5.00
C ASN A 70 -5.84 -5.50 -3.50
N ILE A 71 -6.80 -6.33 -3.14
CA ILE A 71 -7.08 -6.71 -1.74
C ILE A 71 -6.70 -8.16 -1.55
N SER A 72 -6.11 -8.46 -0.41
CA SER A 72 -5.96 -9.81 0.12
C SER A 72 -6.44 -9.88 1.56
N ALA A 73 -7.03 -11.03 1.94
CA ALA A 73 -7.33 -11.40 3.31
C ALA A 73 -6.98 -12.88 3.46
N VAL A 74 -5.88 -13.17 4.11
CA VAL A 74 -5.30 -14.52 4.19
C VAL A 74 -5.08 -14.91 5.65
N HIS A 75 -5.19 -16.19 5.91
CA HIS A 75 -4.99 -16.77 7.24
C HIS A 75 -4.38 -18.18 7.12
N GLY A 76 -3.91 -18.73 8.21
CA GLY A 76 -3.34 -20.07 8.28
C GLY A 76 -2.20 -20.16 9.29
N LYS A 77 -1.36 -21.17 9.13
CA LYS A 77 -0.16 -21.34 9.97
C LYS A 77 0.91 -20.30 9.62
N LEU A 78 1.52 -19.73 10.66
CA LEU A 78 2.59 -18.75 10.49
C LEU A 78 3.81 -19.43 9.84
N PRO A 79 4.36 -18.91 8.72
CA PRO A 79 5.55 -19.48 8.09
C PRO A 79 6.76 -19.54 9.04
N ASP A 80 7.59 -20.58 8.94
CA ASP A 80 8.78 -20.79 9.79
C ASP A 80 9.72 -19.57 9.82
N SER A 81 9.86 -18.87 8.70
CA SER A 81 10.66 -17.65 8.62
C SER A 81 10.12 -16.53 9.50
N MET A 82 8.80 -16.44 9.63
CA MET A 82 8.15 -15.45 10.51
C MET A 82 8.15 -15.92 11.98
N GLN A 83 7.99 -17.22 12.23
CA GLN A 83 8.15 -17.78 13.59
C GLN A 83 9.53 -17.42 14.15
N LYS A 84 10.59 -17.59 13.36
CA LYS A 84 11.96 -17.19 13.74
C LYS A 84 12.09 -15.68 13.93
N LEU A 85 11.51 -14.88 13.05
CA LEU A 85 11.57 -13.42 13.12
C LEU A 85 10.92 -12.87 14.39
N PHE A 86 9.78 -13.45 14.79
CA PHE A 86 9.02 -13.02 15.97
C PHE A 86 9.41 -13.77 17.25
N ASN A 87 10.32 -14.74 17.14
CA ASN A 87 10.74 -15.61 18.23
C ASN A 87 9.54 -16.29 18.94
N VAL A 88 8.65 -16.87 18.12
CA VAL A 88 7.47 -17.62 18.55
C VAL A 88 7.54 -19.05 18.02
N GLY A 89 6.81 -19.97 18.67
CA GLY A 89 6.59 -21.32 18.18
C GLY A 89 5.56 -21.35 17.05
N GLU A 90 4.90 -22.51 16.89
CA GLU A 90 3.75 -22.61 15.99
C GLU A 90 2.67 -21.61 16.42
N ALA A 91 2.15 -20.90 15.45
CA ALA A 91 1.12 -19.89 15.68
C ALA A 91 0.23 -19.80 14.44
N ASP A 92 -1.01 -19.38 14.61
CA ASP A 92 -1.86 -19.00 13.50
C ASP A 92 -1.78 -17.51 13.23
N PHE A 93 -2.07 -17.09 11.99
CA PHE A 93 -2.09 -15.69 11.63
C PHE A 93 -3.31 -15.32 10.78
N PHE A 94 -3.65 -14.04 10.81
CA PHE A 94 -4.51 -13.36 9.86
C PHE A 94 -3.81 -12.11 9.35
N ALA A 95 -3.88 -11.89 8.05
CA ALA A 95 -3.37 -10.67 7.42
C ALA A 95 -4.35 -10.19 6.36
N CYS A 96 -4.67 -8.92 6.35
CA CYS A 96 -5.41 -8.32 5.25
C CYS A 96 -4.84 -6.96 4.87
N GLY A 97 -5.01 -6.58 3.61
CA GLY A 97 -4.52 -5.30 3.13
C GLY A 97 -5.00 -4.99 1.72
N LEU A 98 -4.89 -3.70 1.40
CA LEU A 98 -5.02 -3.15 0.06
C LEU A 98 -3.64 -2.69 -0.40
N SER A 99 -3.23 -3.10 -1.59
CA SER A 99 -1.99 -2.66 -2.24
C SER A 99 -2.30 -2.18 -3.65
N LEU A 100 -1.66 -1.09 -4.07
CA LEU A 100 -1.79 -0.58 -5.43
C LEU A 100 -0.47 -0.05 -5.99
N VAL A 101 -0.33 -0.19 -7.29
CA VAL A 101 0.68 0.51 -8.11
C VAL A 101 0.02 0.94 -9.40
N LEU A 102 0.25 2.18 -9.81
CA LEU A 102 -0.25 2.74 -11.07
C LEU A 102 0.91 3.24 -11.92
N HIS A 103 0.99 2.73 -13.14
CA HIS A 103 1.96 3.14 -14.14
C HIS A 103 1.27 3.96 -15.22
N PRO A 104 1.44 5.28 -15.23
CA PRO A 104 0.82 6.16 -16.22
C PRO A 104 1.51 6.06 -17.58
N LYS A 105 0.76 6.33 -18.66
CA LYS A 105 1.24 6.35 -20.03
C LYS A 105 2.14 7.56 -20.31
N ASN A 106 1.72 8.74 -19.84
CA ASN A 106 2.47 9.98 -20.02
C ASN A 106 3.62 10.07 -19.02
N PRO A 107 4.87 10.28 -19.47
CA PRO A 107 6.03 10.41 -18.56
C PRO A 107 5.97 11.61 -17.61
N MET A 108 5.11 12.59 -17.86
CA MET A 108 4.90 13.73 -16.96
C MET A 108 4.03 13.38 -15.75
N VAL A 109 3.29 12.27 -15.79
CA VAL A 109 2.52 11.76 -14.66
C VAL A 109 3.38 10.79 -13.85
N PRO A 110 3.50 10.95 -12.54
CA PRO A 110 4.31 10.05 -11.71
C PRO A 110 3.65 8.68 -11.51
N THR A 111 4.46 7.64 -11.34
CA THR A 111 4.03 6.39 -10.73
C THR A 111 3.68 6.63 -9.26
N VAL A 112 2.64 5.98 -8.78
CA VAL A 112 2.25 6.00 -7.37
C VAL A 112 2.12 4.57 -6.84
N HIS A 113 2.54 4.38 -5.60
CA HIS A 113 2.35 3.17 -4.82
C HIS A 113 1.63 3.51 -3.52
N ALA A 114 0.78 2.62 -3.06
CA ALA A 114 0.23 2.67 -1.72
C ALA A 114 -0.09 1.27 -1.19
N ASN A 115 -0.04 1.13 0.13
CA ASN A 115 -0.39 -0.09 0.83
C ASN A 115 -0.94 0.25 2.21
N TRP A 116 -2.02 -0.40 2.61
CA TRP A 116 -2.58 -0.34 3.96
C TRP A 116 -2.92 -1.74 4.40
N ARG A 117 -2.38 -2.17 5.54
CA ARG A 117 -2.46 -3.56 5.99
C ARG A 117 -2.70 -3.67 7.48
N TYR A 118 -3.30 -4.78 7.87
CA TYR A 118 -3.53 -5.20 9.25
C TYR A 118 -3.08 -6.65 9.42
N PHE A 119 -2.50 -6.96 10.56
CA PHE A 119 -1.98 -8.28 10.89
C PHE A 119 -2.35 -8.67 12.33
N GLU A 120 -2.70 -9.94 12.51
CA GLU A 120 -2.91 -10.59 13.80
C GLU A 120 -2.14 -11.90 13.85
N MET A 121 -1.66 -12.25 15.03
CA MET A 121 -1.04 -13.54 15.36
C MET A 121 -1.72 -14.12 16.57
N TYR A 122 -1.97 -15.43 16.57
CA TYR A 122 -2.75 -16.13 17.57
C TYR A 122 -1.92 -17.23 18.23
N ASP A 123 -2.16 -17.46 19.55
CA ASP A 123 -1.68 -18.63 20.25
C ASP A 123 -2.55 -19.88 19.93
N ASP A 124 -2.17 -21.04 20.51
CA ASP A 124 -2.88 -22.31 20.35
C ASP A 124 -4.34 -22.28 20.88
N ASN A 125 -4.67 -21.32 21.73
CA ASN A 125 -6.00 -21.12 22.27
C ASN A 125 -6.86 -20.16 21.44
N GLY A 126 -6.29 -19.60 20.37
CA GLY A 126 -6.93 -18.59 19.51
C GLY A 126 -6.92 -17.18 20.09
N ASN A 127 -6.12 -16.89 21.12
CA ASN A 127 -5.96 -15.55 21.65
C ASN A 127 -4.96 -14.76 20.80
N VAL A 128 -5.23 -13.47 20.56
CA VAL A 128 -4.30 -12.60 19.86
C VAL A 128 -3.09 -12.30 20.74
N ILE A 129 -1.93 -12.74 20.30
CA ILE A 129 -0.64 -12.49 20.96
C ILE A 129 0.09 -11.29 20.39
N GLN A 130 -0.15 -10.95 19.11
CA GLN A 130 0.33 -9.73 18.47
C GLN A 130 -0.65 -9.23 17.43
N GLN A 131 -0.75 -7.91 17.31
CA GLN A 131 -1.50 -7.26 16.23
C GLN A 131 -0.90 -5.89 15.92
N TRP A 132 -0.96 -5.47 14.65
CA TRP A 132 -0.47 -4.17 14.23
C TRP A 132 -1.02 -3.73 12.89
N PHE A 133 -0.98 -2.44 12.65
CA PHE A 133 -1.15 -1.84 11.33
C PHE A 133 0.19 -1.50 10.69
N GLY A 134 0.20 -1.49 9.35
CA GLY A 134 1.28 -0.98 8.55
C GLY A 134 0.74 -0.38 7.27
N GLY A 135 1.55 0.40 6.60
CA GLY A 135 1.15 0.99 5.34
C GLY A 135 2.01 2.14 4.89
N GLY A 136 1.48 2.87 3.92
CA GLY A 136 2.09 4.05 3.37
C GLY A 136 1.61 4.34 1.97
N GLN A 137 2.05 5.48 1.45
CA GLN A 137 1.86 5.90 0.06
C GLN A 137 3.04 6.74 -0.37
N ASP A 138 3.56 6.52 -1.57
CA ASP A 138 4.73 7.20 -2.09
C ASP A 138 4.63 7.49 -3.58
N LEU A 139 5.30 8.55 -4.01
CA LEU A 139 5.27 9.06 -5.37
C LEU A 139 6.63 8.91 -6.06
N THR A 140 6.62 8.38 -7.28
CA THR A 140 7.82 8.18 -8.10
C THR A 140 7.68 8.93 -9.43
N PRO A 141 8.03 10.22 -9.47
CA PRO A 141 8.05 11.00 -10.71
C PRO A 141 9.23 10.61 -11.60
N TYR A 142 9.02 10.65 -12.92
CA TYR A 142 10.09 10.56 -13.93
C TYR A 142 10.67 11.93 -14.21
N TYR A 143 9.83 12.96 -14.20
CA TYR A 143 10.13 14.37 -14.26
C TYR A 143 9.53 15.06 -13.03
N LEU A 144 10.36 15.74 -12.27
CA LEU A 144 9.94 16.39 -11.04
C LEU A 144 9.29 17.74 -11.34
N PHE A 145 8.07 17.92 -10.86
CA PHE A 145 7.40 19.21 -10.75
C PHE A 145 7.27 19.54 -9.26
N GLU A 146 7.85 20.66 -8.85
CA GLU A 146 7.89 21.05 -7.43
C GLU A 146 6.49 21.18 -6.82
N GLU A 147 5.56 21.78 -7.54
CA GLU A 147 4.17 21.94 -7.10
C GLU A 147 3.47 20.61 -6.83
N ASP A 148 3.80 19.55 -7.61
CA ASP A 148 3.24 18.21 -7.42
C ASP A 148 3.83 17.54 -6.17
N ALA A 149 5.14 17.71 -5.95
CA ALA A 149 5.81 17.24 -4.75
C ALA A 149 5.25 17.91 -3.51
N VAL A 150 5.12 19.24 -3.53
CA VAL A 150 4.52 20.02 -2.44
C VAL A 150 3.09 19.57 -2.16
N HIS A 151 2.25 19.43 -3.20
CA HIS A 151 0.88 18.99 -3.07
C HIS A 151 0.78 17.60 -2.42
N PHE A 152 1.55 16.63 -2.93
CA PHE A 152 1.52 15.26 -2.42
C PHE A 152 1.95 15.19 -0.95
N HIS A 153 3.07 15.82 -0.62
CA HIS A 153 3.58 15.83 0.74
C HIS A 153 2.70 16.63 1.71
N GLN A 154 2.11 17.74 1.26
CA GLN A 154 1.18 18.51 2.09
C GLN A 154 -0.10 17.71 2.40
N THR A 155 -0.63 16.95 1.43
CA THR A 155 -1.78 16.07 1.65
C THR A 155 -1.45 14.96 2.65
N CYS A 156 -0.28 14.32 2.50
CA CYS A 156 0.23 13.34 3.46
C CYS A 156 0.38 13.94 4.87
N LYS A 157 0.96 15.14 4.95
CA LYS A 157 1.14 15.85 6.22
C LYS A 157 -0.19 16.17 6.87
N THR A 158 -1.15 16.68 6.12
CA THR A 158 -2.48 17.02 6.64
C THR A 158 -3.19 15.78 7.22
N ALA A 159 -3.07 14.62 6.58
CA ALA A 159 -3.62 13.38 7.12
C ALA A 159 -2.94 12.97 8.44
N CYS A 160 -1.62 13.12 8.54
CA CYS A 160 -0.86 12.82 9.76
C CYS A 160 -1.21 13.78 10.92
N ASP A 161 -1.26 15.07 10.63
CA ASP A 161 -1.44 16.14 11.64
C ASP A 161 -2.79 16.04 12.38
N LYS A 162 -3.80 15.40 11.78
CA LYS A 162 -5.08 15.12 12.45
C LYS A 162 -4.94 14.16 13.64
N HIS A 163 -3.86 13.39 13.68
CA HIS A 163 -3.59 12.39 14.71
C HIS A 163 -2.41 12.78 15.59
N ASN A 164 -1.28 13.11 14.95
CA ASN A 164 -0.08 13.56 15.66
C ASN A 164 0.84 14.31 14.68
N PRO A 165 1.26 15.55 14.98
CA PRO A 165 2.15 16.33 14.11
C PRO A 165 3.54 15.69 13.90
N GLU A 166 4.00 14.83 14.81
CA GLU A 166 5.27 14.11 14.67
C GLU A 166 5.18 12.93 13.69
N PHE A 167 3.98 12.50 13.26
CA PHE A 167 3.83 11.36 12.38
C PHE A 167 4.39 11.64 10.99
N TYR A 168 4.11 12.81 10.42
CA TYR A 168 4.61 13.12 9.08
C TYR A 168 6.15 13.12 9.02
N PRO A 169 6.91 13.88 9.82
CA PRO A 169 8.37 13.87 9.76
C PRO A 169 8.95 12.46 10.02
N LYS A 170 8.37 11.72 10.96
CA LYS A 170 8.79 10.34 11.29
C LYS A 170 8.59 9.40 10.11
N TYR A 171 7.38 9.34 9.56
CA TYR A 171 7.03 8.38 8.52
C TYR A 171 7.55 8.77 7.13
N LYS A 172 7.76 10.06 6.88
CA LYS A 172 8.50 10.55 5.70
C LYS A 172 9.94 10.06 5.73
N LYS A 173 10.63 10.20 6.86
CA LYS A 173 12.01 9.70 7.04
C LYS A 173 12.10 8.19 6.88
N GLN A 174 11.14 7.45 7.42
CA GLN A 174 11.08 5.99 7.25
C GLN A 174 10.83 5.59 5.79
N CYS A 175 9.96 6.33 5.08
CA CYS A 175 9.70 6.13 3.66
C CYS A 175 10.96 6.32 2.82
N ASP A 176 11.71 7.40 3.04
CA ASP A 176 12.94 7.69 2.32
C ASP A 176 14.00 6.60 2.54
N ALA A 177 14.14 6.13 3.78
CA ALA A 177 15.07 5.07 4.12
C ALA A 177 14.67 3.73 3.52
N TYR A 178 13.36 3.40 3.53
CA TYR A 178 12.86 2.13 3.00
C TYR A 178 13.01 2.02 1.49
N PHE A 179 12.68 3.10 0.75
CA PHE A 179 12.74 3.14 -0.71
C PHE A 179 14.07 3.64 -1.28
N TRP A 180 15.11 3.62 -0.46
CA TRP A 180 16.48 3.87 -0.92
C TRP A 180 17.05 2.64 -1.65
N ASN A 181 17.44 2.82 -2.90
CA ASN A 181 18.07 1.78 -3.71
C ASN A 181 19.58 1.77 -3.46
N ALA A 182 20.00 0.94 -2.49
CA ALA A 182 21.37 0.97 -1.97
C ALA A 182 22.44 0.67 -3.03
N HIS A 183 22.20 -0.32 -3.92
CA HIS A 183 23.20 -0.70 -4.93
C HIS A 183 23.33 0.31 -6.07
N ARG A 184 22.38 1.23 -6.21
CA ARG A 184 22.43 2.35 -7.17
C ARG A 184 22.74 3.69 -6.52
N ASN A 185 22.75 3.76 -5.21
CA ASN A 185 22.91 4.99 -4.43
C ASN A 185 21.89 6.08 -4.86
N GLU A 186 20.64 5.71 -5.03
CA GLU A 186 19.57 6.61 -5.45
C GLU A 186 18.24 6.35 -4.73
N ALA A 187 17.41 7.37 -4.57
CA ALA A 187 16.04 7.22 -4.11
C ALA A 187 15.16 6.65 -5.24
N ARG A 188 14.20 5.78 -4.90
CA ARG A 188 13.19 5.29 -5.85
C ARG A 188 12.33 6.43 -6.39
N GLY A 189 11.89 7.34 -5.50
CA GLY A 189 11.07 8.50 -5.82
C GLY A 189 11.26 9.61 -4.80
N ILE A 190 10.27 10.49 -4.69
CA ILE A 190 10.28 11.61 -3.72
C ILE A 190 9.79 11.20 -2.33
N GLY A 191 9.43 9.94 -2.13
CA GLY A 191 8.88 9.41 -0.89
C GLY A 191 7.42 9.76 -0.69
N GLY A 192 7.05 9.85 0.56
CA GLY A 192 5.68 10.01 1.04
C GLY A 192 5.61 9.54 2.49
N LEU A 193 4.79 8.54 2.78
CA LEU A 193 4.64 7.94 4.10
C LEU A 193 4.98 6.44 4.04
N PHE A 194 5.71 5.96 5.04
CA PHE A 194 5.88 4.55 5.33
C PHE A 194 5.84 4.33 6.83
N PHE A 195 4.95 3.48 7.31
CA PHE A 195 4.82 3.09 8.70
C PHE A 195 4.57 1.59 8.82
N ASP A 196 5.12 0.99 9.85
CA ASP A 196 4.96 -0.43 10.13
C ASP A 196 4.98 -0.70 11.63
N TYR A 197 4.48 -1.89 12.03
CA TYR A 197 4.39 -2.29 13.43
C TYR A 197 3.70 -1.25 14.31
N CYS A 198 2.64 -0.60 13.81
CA CYS A 198 1.81 0.30 14.58
C CYS A 198 0.98 -0.51 15.59
N LYS A 199 1.54 -0.74 16.77
CA LYS A 199 0.97 -1.53 17.87
C LYS A 199 0.38 -0.65 18.94
N ALA A 200 -0.53 -1.20 19.74
CA ALA A 200 -1.03 -0.52 20.92
C ALA A 200 0.12 -0.17 21.88
N SER A 201 0.04 0.99 22.49
CA SER A 201 0.99 1.56 23.44
C SER A 201 0.24 2.32 24.53
N GLU A 202 0.94 2.94 25.46
CA GLU A 202 0.33 3.80 26.49
C GLU A 202 -0.38 5.02 25.92
N THR A 203 0.04 5.49 24.73
CA THR A 203 -0.49 6.73 24.10
C THR A 203 -1.40 6.50 22.91
N MET A 204 -1.39 5.29 22.33
CA MET A 204 -2.17 4.96 21.13
C MET A 204 -2.73 3.53 21.26
N ASN A 205 -4.02 3.38 21.27
CA ASN A 205 -4.67 2.07 21.19
C ASN A 205 -4.89 1.62 19.74
N MET A 206 -5.43 0.42 19.53
CA MET A 206 -5.64 -0.11 18.17
C MET A 206 -6.70 0.66 17.37
N GLU A 207 -7.67 1.28 18.04
CA GLU A 207 -8.67 2.14 17.40
C GLU A 207 -8.05 3.46 16.90
N ASP A 208 -7.12 4.01 17.66
CA ASP A 208 -6.37 5.22 17.24
C ASP A 208 -5.53 4.92 15.99
N TRP A 209 -4.87 3.76 15.95
CA TRP A 209 -4.14 3.32 14.77
C TRP A 209 -5.06 3.06 13.57
N TYR A 210 -6.21 2.45 13.79
CA TYR A 210 -7.21 2.27 12.74
C TYR A 210 -7.62 3.63 12.15
N ASN A 211 -7.95 4.59 12.99
CA ASN A 211 -8.36 5.92 12.56
C ASN A 211 -7.24 6.63 11.76
N PHE A 212 -5.99 6.52 12.22
CA PHE A 212 -4.84 7.07 11.49
C PHE A 212 -4.66 6.41 10.11
N VAL A 213 -4.66 5.09 10.05
CA VAL A 213 -4.43 4.34 8.80
C VAL A 213 -5.55 4.60 7.79
N THR A 214 -6.80 4.67 8.26
CA THR A 214 -7.94 4.99 7.40
C THR A 214 -7.93 6.45 6.93
N GLU A 215 -7.48 7.40 7.74
CA GLU A 215 -7.30 8.79 7.31
C GLU A 215 -6.25 8.90 6.19
N VAL A 216 -5.12 8.21 6.34
CA VAL A 216 -4.09 8.15 5.28
C VAL A 216 -4.68 7.52 4.01
N GLY A 217 -5.41 6.40 4.12
CA GLY A 217 -6.05 5.76 2.97
C GLY A 217 -7.05 6.66 2.26
N ASN A 218 -7.90 7.34 3.01
CA ASN A 218 -8.90 8.28 2.48
C ASN A 218 -8.27 9.49 1.78
N SER A 219 -7.04 9.86 2.14
CA SER A 219 -6.31 10.97 1.51
C SER A 219 -5.74 10.63 0.13
N PHE A 220 -5.71 9.35 -0.28
CA PHE A 220 -5.00 8.89 -1.48
C PHE A 220 -5.47 9.57 -2.77
N LEU A 221 -6.75 9.57 -3.05
CA LEU A 221 -7.27 10.22 -4.27
C LEU A 221 -7.01 11.73 -4.27
N GLN A 222 -7.11 12.37 -3.11
CA GLN A 222 -6.82 13.80 -2.97
C GLN A 222 -5.33 14.11 -3.20
N ALA A 223 -4.44 13.18 -2.83
CA ALA A 223 -3.01 13.32 -3.04
C ALA A 223 -2.61 13.11 -4.52
N TYR A 224 -3.24 12.17 -5.22
CA TYR A 224 -2.78 11.73 -6.54
C TYR A 224 -3.58 12.29 -7.71
N VAL A 225 -4.91 12.31 -7.64
CA VAL A 225 -5.77 12.72 -8.78
C VAL A 225 -5.47 14.14 -9.28
N PRO A 226 -5.28 15.18 -8.45
CA PRO A 226 -4.95 16.51 -8.94
C PRO A 226 -3.62 16.59 -9.72
N ILE A 227 -2.65 15.74 -9.36
CA ILE A 227 -1.36 15.64 -10.07
C ILE A 227 -1.60 15.05 -11.46
N VAL A 228 -2.36 13.96 -11.54
CA VAL A 228 -2.72 13.32 -12.82
C VAL A 228 -3.44 14.32 -13.73
N GLU A 229 -4.44 15.05 -13.20
CA GLU A 229 -5.21 16.05 -13.97
C GLU A 229 -4.32 17.14 -14.56
N ARG A 230 -3.34 17.62 -13.82
CA ARG A 230 -2.40 18.64 -14.31
C ARG A 230 -1.45 18.11 -15.39
N ARG A 231 -1.11 16.82 -15.38
CA ARG A 231 0.00 16.27 -16.17
C ARG A 231 -0.42 15.35 -17.31
N LYS A 232 -1.59 14.72 -17.27
CA LYS A 232 -2.01 13.69 -18.24
C LYS A 232 -2.01 14.13 -19.70
N ASN A 233 -2.22 15.43 -19.96
CA ASN A 233 -2.31 16.00 -21.32
C ASN A 233 -1.06 16.79 -21.74
N LEU A 234 0.00 16.81 -20.91
CA LEU A 234 1.23 17.50 -21.29
C LEU A 234 1.89 16.79 -22.48
N PRO A 235 2.43 17.56 -23.46
CA PRO A 235 3.17 16.96 -24.57
C PRO A 235 4.46 16.32 -24.07
N TYR A 236 4.87 15.25 -24.73
CA TYR A 236 6.16 14.60 -24.51
C TYR A 236 6.72 14.01 -25.80
N ASN A 237 8.05 13.83 -25.83
CA ASN A 237 8.76 13.25 -26.97
C ASN A 237 9.23 11.81 -26.69
N GLN A 238 9.85 11.18 -27.68
CA GLN A 238 10.33 9.80 -27.58
C GLN A 238 11.47 9.64 -26.56
N GLU A 239 12.33 10.63 -26.40
CA GLU A 239 13.41 10.60 -25.41
C GLU A 239 12.86 10.56 -23.98
N GLN A 240 11.83 11.37 -23.71
CA GLN A 240 11.14 11.40 -22.43
C GLN A 240 10.39 10.08 -22.16
N ARG A 241 9.82 9.45 -23.19
CA ARG A 241 9.22 8.13 -23.07
C ARG A 241 10.28 7.05 -22.75
N THR A 242 11.40 7.07 -23.43
CA THR A 242 12.53 6.14 -23.19
C THR A 242 13.06 6.29 -21.75
N TRP A 243 13.18 7.51 -21.27
CA TRP A 243 13.57 7.77 -19.87
C TRP A 243 12.57 7.16 -18.88
N GLN A 244 11.28 7.34 -19.11
CA GLN A 244 10.23 6.70 -18.29
C GLN A 244 10.40 5.17 -18.24
N GLU A 245 10.65 4.53 -19.38
CA GLU A 245 10.84 3.07 -19.45
C GLU A 245 12.07 2.60 -18.67
N ILE A 246 13.18 3.32 -18.77
CA ILE A 246 14.40 3.07 -17.97
C ILE A 246 14.08 3.17 -16.47
N ARG A 247 13.40 4.22 -16.05
CA ARG A 247 13.04 4.42 -14.63
C ARG A 247 12.04 3.37 -14.13
N ARG A 248 11.13 2.89 -14.98
CA ARG A 248 10.25 1.76 -14.65
C ARG A 248 11.04 0.46 -14.45
N GLY A 249 12.04 0.21 -15.28
CA GLY A 249 12.95 -0.91 -15.08
C GLY A 249 13.61 -0.87 -13.70
N ARG A 250 14.10 0.29 -13.26
CA ARG A 250 14.66 0.49 -11.90
C ARG A 250 13.63 0.34 -10.78
N TYR A 251 12.40 0.75 -11.03
CA TYR A 251 11.29 0.55 -10.09
C TYR A 251 11.01 -0.94 -9.87
N VAL A 252 10.92 -1.71 -10.95
CA VAL A 252 10.72 -3.18 -10.90
C VAL A 252 11.92 -3.87 -10.23
N GLU A 253 13.14 -3.45 -10.56
CA GLU A 253 14.36 -3.95 -9.93
C GLU A 253 14.32 -3.77 -8.40
N PHE A 254 13.95 -2.57 -7.92
CA PHE A 254 13.78 -2.34 -6.49
C PHE A 254 12.78 -3.31 -5.85
N ASN A 255 11.63 -3.49 -6.48
CA ASN A 255 10.58 -4.38 -5.95
C ASN A 255 11.06 -5.84 -5.89
N LEU A 256 11.80 -6.31 -6.89
CA LEU A 256 12.30 -7.69 -6.93
C LEU A 256 13.50 -7.94 -6.00
N VAL A 257 14.33 -6.94 -5.76
CA VAL A 257 15.59 -7.08 -4.99
C VAL A 257 15.44 -6.67 -3.53
N HIS A 258 14.69 -5.62 -3.24
CA HIS A 258 14.70 -4.96 -1.94
C HIS A 258 13.34 -4.95 -1.24
N ASP A 259 12.21 -4.96 -2.00
CA ASP A 259 10.90 -4.82 -1.38
C ASP A 259 10.50 -6.06 -0.59
N LYS A 260 10.40 -5.89 0.73
CA LYS A 260 10.07 -6.99 1.65
C LYS A 260 8.69 -7.59 1.38
N GLY A 261 7.72 -6.77 0.97
CA GLY A 261 6.37 -7.23 0.63
C GLY A 261 6.36 -8.10 -0.62
N THR A 262 7.03 -7.67 -1.69
CA THR A 262 7.19 -8.44 -2.93
C THR A 262 7.93 -9.75 -2.67
N LEU A 263 9.06 -9.68 -1.95
CA LEU A 263 9.84 -10.89 -1.62
C LEU A 263 9.05 -11.88 -0.76
N PHE A 264 8.23 -11.38 0.17
CA PHE A 264 7.33 -12.22 0.96
C PHE A 264 6.26 -12.88 0.07
N GLY A 265 5.59 -12.11 -0.78
CA GLY A 265 4.59 -12.62 -1.72
C GLY A 265 5.16 -13.73 -2.62
N LEU A 266 6.33 -13.52 -3.21
CA LEU A 266 7.00 -14.50 -4.05
C LEU A 266 7.37 -15.79 -3.29
N LYS A 267 7.83 -15.67 -2.04
CA LYS A 267 8.19 -16.84 -1.19
C LYS A 267 6.99 -17.63 -0.68
N THR A 268 5.84 -17.01 -0.61
CA THR A 268 4.60 -17.63 -0.10
C THR A 268 3.61 -18.00 -1.21
N ASN A 269 4.05 -18.02 -2.47
CA ASN A 269 3.20 -18.21 -3.66
C ASN A 269 1.99 -17.27 -3.68
N GLY A 270 2.17 -16.05 -3.18
CA GLY A 270 1.16 -14.99 -3.24
C GLY A 270 0.85 -14.60 -4.69
N ARG A 271 -0.41 -14.28 -4.95
CA ARG A 271 -0.91 -13.90 -6.27
C ARG A 271 -0.88 -12.38 -6.46
#